data_03549755fae1433d2187254263ee0237
#
_entry.id   03549755fae1433d2187254263ee0237
#
_cell.length_a   1.000
_cell.length_b   1.000
_cell.length_c   1.000
_cell.angle_alpha   90.00
_cell.angle_beta   90.00
_cell.angle_gamma   90.00
#
_symmetry.space_group_name_H-M   'P 1'
#
loop_
_entity.id
_entity.type
_entity.pdbx_description
1 polymer ?
#
loop_
_entity_poly.entity_id
_entity_poly.type
_entity_poly.pdbx_seq_one_letter_code
_entity_poly.pdbx_strand_id
1 'polypeptide(L)'
;STPLYSSAASDVYKRQILSPELLAALCEMGHSDRLVISDGNFPAHTMGKNAKVIRLDGHGVPEVLEAILKLFPLDTYTEKSVSLMEKVPGDTVETPIWKEFEEIVAKYDERGAATIGFIERFKFYEEAKTSYLIIATSEKALYANIMLQKGVVTD
;
A
#
# COMPACT_ATOMS: atom_id res chain seq x y z
N SER A 1 26.36 12.88 0.92
CA SER A 1 26.06 12.23 -0.36
C SER A 1 26.01 10.71 -0.22
N THR A 2 25.18 10.06 -0.98
CA THR A 2 25.03 8.60 -0.97
C THR A 2 26.21 7.95 -1.70
N PRO A 3 26.91 6.99 -1.08
CA PRO A 3 27.95 6.24 -1.77
C PRO A 3 27.41 5.54 -3.02
N LEU A 4 28.24 5.39 -4.06
CA LEU A 4 27.84 4.77 -5.33
C LEU A 4 27.28 3.36 -5.14
N TYR A 5 27.91 2.54 -4.32
CA TYR A 5 27.42 1.17 -4.08
C TYR A 5 26.06 1.15 -3.38
N SER A 6 25.79 2.10 -2.47
CA SER A 6 24.47 2.25 -1.83
C SER A 6 23.40 2.63 -2.84
N SER A 7 23.73 3.53 -3.79
CA SER A 7 22.81 3.90 -4.86
C SER A 7 22.51 2.72 -5.77
N ALA A 8 23.54 1.94 -6.14
CA ALA A 8 23.35 0.74 -6.96
C ALA A 8 22.50 -0.31 -6.24
N ALA A 9 22.71 -0.54 -4.95
CA ALA A 9 21.92 -1.47 -4.16
C ALA A 9 20.47 -1.00 -4.06
N SER A 10 20.24 0.30 -3.86
CA SER A 10 18.91 0.88 -3.83
C SER A 10 18.18 0.73 -5.17
N ASP A 11 18.89 0.88 -6.29
CA ASP A 11 18.32 0.70 -7.62
C ASP A 11 17.92 -0.75 -7.87
N VAL A 12 18.74 -1.71 -7.46
CA VAL A 12 18.42 -3.14 -7.54
C VAL A 12 17.17 -3.45 -6.71
N TYR A 13 17.11 -2.95 -5.50
CA TYR A 13 15.95 -3.11 -4.63
C TYR A 13 14.68 -2.54 -5.28
N LYS A 14 14.76 -1.33 -5.82
CA LYS A 14 13.63 -0.70 -6.51
C LYS A 14 13.16 -1.53 -7.70
N ARG A 15 14.07 -2.12 -8.45
CA ARG A 15 13.72 -2.95 -9.61
C ARG A 15 13.02 -4.24 -9.21
N GLN A 16 13.36 -4.81 -8.05
CA GLN A 16 12.69 -6.02 -7.57
C GLN A 16 11.24 -5.77 -7.20
N ILE A 17 10.95 -4.62 -6.61
CA ILE A 17 9.59 -4.25 -6.18
C ILE A 17 8.91 -3.38 -7.25
N LEU A 18 9.60 -2.31 -7.67
CA LEU A 18 9.07 -1.37 -8.66
C LEU A 18 9.39 -1.86 -10.07
N SER A 19 8.75 -2.96 -10.46
CA SER A 19 8.86 -3.51 -11.81
C SER A 19 8.28 -2.53 -12.84
N PRO A 20 8.64 -2.67 -14.14
CA PRO A 20 8.03 -1.86 -15.19
C PRO A 20 6.50 -1.93 -15.17
N GLU A 21 5.93 -3.11 -14.92
CA GLU A 21 4.49 -3.30 -14.82
C GLU A 21 3.89 -2.48 -13.68
N LEU A 22 4.51 -2.53 -12.50
CA LEU A 22 4.03 -1.76 -11.34
C LEU A 22 4.19 -0.26 -11.58
N LEU A 23 5.33 0.18 -12.11
CA LEU A 23 5.56 1.59 -12.42
C LEU A 23 4.53 2.10 -13.42
N ALA A 24 4.22 1.34 -14.47
CA ALA A 24 3.20 1.71 -15.43
C ALA A 24 1.84 1.88 -14.76
N ALA A 25 1.47 0.94 -13.89
CA ALA A 25 0.20 1.02 -13.17
C ALA A 25 0.12 2.26 -12.26
N LEU A 26 1.19 2.56 -11.54
CA LEU A 26 1.25 3.75 -10.69
C LEU A 26 1.15 5.05 -11.51
N CYS A 27 1.78 5.07 -12.69
CA CYS A 27 1.70 6.23 -13.58
C CYS A 27 0.32 6.41 -14.21
N GLU A 28 -0.40 5.32 -14.45
CA GLU A 28 -1.76 5.36 -15.01
C GLU A 28 -2.79 5.88 -14.00
N MET A 29 -2.51 5.74 -12.71
CA MET A 29 -3.43 6.18 -11.65
C MET A 29 -3.55 7.70 -11.61
N GLY A 30 -4.77 8.19 -11.53
CA GLY A 30 -5.07 9.61 -11.38
C GLY A 30 -5.39 9.98 -9.95
N HIS A 31 -5.74 11.26 -9.76
CA HIS A 31 -6.14 11.78 -8.45
C HIS A 31 -7.37 11.02 -7.93
N SER A 32 -7.30 10.63 -6.69
CA SER A 32 -8.30 9.86 -5.94
C SER A 32 -8.40 8.37 -6.32
N ASP A 33 -7.67 7.89 -7.32
CA ASP A 33 -7.57 6.46 -7.57
C ASP A 33 -6.92 5.78 -6.36
N ARG A 34 -7.35 4.55 -6.09
CA ARG A 34 -6.87 3.80 -4.93
C ARG A 34 -6.15 2.53 -5.35
N LEU A 35 -5.17 2.15 -4.54
CA LEU A 35 -4.53 0.84 -4.64
C LEU A 35 -4.59 0.13 -3.30
N VAL A 36 -4.54 -1.19 -3.35
CA VAL A 36 -4.47 -2.04 -2.18
C VAL A 36 -3.15 -2.81 -2.22
N ILE A 37 -2.43 -2.81 -1.10
CA ILE A 37 -1.30 -3.72 -0.90
C ILE A 37 -1.82 -4.77 0.07
N SER A 38 -1.94 -6.01 -0.39
CA SER A 38 -2.62 -7.05 0.35
C SER A 38 -1.68 -8.09 0.95
N ASP A 39 -2.09 -8.65 2.09
CA ASP A 39 -1.37 -9.77 2.71
C ASP A 39 -1.61 -11.08 1.95
N GLY A 40 -0.93 -12.15 2.38
CA GLY A 40 -0.99 -13.44 1.71
C GLY A 40 -2.34 -14.14 1.78
N ASN A 41 -3.23 -13.71 2.67
CA ASN A 41 -4.55 -14.32 2.84
C ASN A 41 -5.66 -13.56 2.12
N PHE A 42 -5.37 -12.35 1.66
CA PHE A 42 -6.37 -11.51 0.99
C PHE A 42 -6.74 -12.13 -0.36
N PRO A 43 -8.06 -12.18 -0.69
CA PRO A 43 -8.51 -12.76 -1.96
C PRO A 43 -8.29 -11.77 -3.12
N ALA A 44 -7.03 -11.51 -3.46
CA ALA A 44 -6.65 -10.46 -4.40
C ALA A 44 -7.28 -10.65 -5.78
N HIS A 45 -7.28 -11.86 -6.32
CA HIS A 45 -7.84 -12.10 -7.65
C HIS A 45 -9.36 -12.03 -7.67
N THR A 46 -10.01 -12.45 -6.58
CA THR A 46 -11.47 -12.35 -6.46
C THR A 46 -11.90 -10.89 -6.35
N MET A 47 -11.24 -10.13 -5.48
CA MET A 47 -11.54 -8.70 -5.31
C MET A 47 -11.12 -7.89 -6.53
N GLY A 48 -10.09 -8.33 -7.22
CA GLY A 48 -9.49 -7.61 -8.34
C GLY A 48 -10.03 -7.97 -9.73
N LYS A 49 -11.25 -8.52 -9.83
CA LYS A 49 -11.83 -8.87 -11.14
C LYS A 49 -11.92 -7.67 -12.09
N ASN A 50 -12.12 -6.48 -11.54
CA ASN A 50 -12.20 -5.23 -12.30
C ASN A 50 -11.01 -4.31 -12.03
N ALA A 51 -9.96 -4.82 -11.42
CA ALA A 51 -8.74 -4.08 -11.11
C ALA A 51 -7.55 -4.74 -11.79
N LYS A 52 -6.45 -4.01 -11.90
CA LYS A 52 -5.16 -4.63 -12.19
C LYS A 52 -4.71 -5.40 -10.96
N VAL A 53 -4.23 -6.62 -11.13
CA VAL A 53 -3.65 -7.39 -10.04
C VAL A 53 -2.19 -7.67 -10.38
N ILE A 54 -1.28 -7.22 -9.53
CA ILE A 54 0.15 -7.44 -9.68
C ILE A 54 0.64 -8.25 -8.50
N ARG A 55 1.33 -9.36 -8.75
CA ARG A 55 1.87 -10.19 -7.70
C ARG A 55 3.31 -9.82 -7.40
N LEU A 56 3.60 -9.65 -6.11
CA LEU A 56 4.95 -9.44 -5.60
C LEU A 56 5.24 -10.55 -4.58
N ASP A 57 5.23 -11.80 -5.05
CA ASP A 57 5.48 -12.95 -4.22
C ASP A 57 6.89 -12.87 -3.60
N GLY A 58 7.00 -13.29 -2.34
CA GLY A 58 8.25 -13.21 -1.61
C GLY A 58 8.51 -11.90 -0.89
N HIS A 59 7.66 -10.88 -1.11
CA HIS A 59 7.78 -9.58 -0.44
C HIS A 59 6.70 -9.41 0.61
N GLY A 60 7.02 -8.68 1.68
CA GLY A 60 6.05 -8.28 2.70
C GLY A 60 5.45 -6.92 2.41
N VAL A 61 4.35 -6.60 3.07
CA VAL A 61 3.65 -5.33 2.85
C VAL A 61 4.49 -4.10 3.22
N PRO A 62 5.23 -4.08 4.36
CA PRO A 62 6.00 -2.89 4.71
C PRO A 62 7.01 -2.46 3.65
N GLU A 63 7.78 -3.40 3.09
CA GLU A 63 8.77 -3.06 2.07
C GLU A 63 8.14 -2.58 0.77
N VAL A 64 6.99 -3.15 0.40
CA VAL A 64 6.24 -2.71 -0.79
C VAL A 64 5.67 -1.32 -0.57
N LEU A 65 5.10 -1.06 0.60
CA LEU A 65 4.58 0.25 0.98
C LEU A 65 5.68 1.32 0.91
N GLU A 66 6.85 1.03 1.47
CA GLU A 66 7.99 1.94 1.45
C GLU A 66 8.41 2.28 0.02
N ALA A 67 8.51 1.27 -0.84
CA ALA A 67 8.90 1.48 -2.23
C ALA A 67 7.88 2.34 -2.99
N ILE A 68 6.59 2.08 -2.80
CA ILE A 68 5.52 2.80 -3.48
C ILE A 68 5.45 4.26 -3.03
N LEU A 69 5.53 4.52 -1.73
CA LEU A 69 5.40 5.88 -1.20
C LEU A 69 6.51 6.82 -1.66
N LYS A 70 7.64 6.29 -2.14
CA LYS A 70 8.69 7.13 -2.75
C LYS A 70 8.20 7.83 -4.01
N LEU A 71 7.20 7.26 -4.70
CA LEU A 71 6.72 7.76 -5.99
C LEU A 71 5.24 8.13 -5.97
N PHE A 72 4.55 7.86 -4.87
CA PHE A 72 3.09 7.93 -4.81
C PHE A 72 2.69 8.95 -3.75
N PRO A 73 2.31 10.17 -4.16
CA PRO A 73 1.84 11.15 -3.19
C PRO A 73 0.47 10.72 -2.65
N LEU A 74 0.30 10.81 -1.34
CA LEU A 74 -0.99 10.54 -0.72
C LEU A 74 -1.91 11.75 -0.90
N ASP A 75 -3.20 11.47 -1.05
CA ASP A 75 -4.19 12.52 -1.27
C ASP A 75 -4.33 13.42 -0.05
N THR A 76 -4.16 14.72 -0.25
CA THR A 76 -4.30 15.73 0.80
C THR A 76 -5.70 16.33 0.84
N TYR A 77 -6.54 16.05 -0.15
CA TYR A 77 -7.93 16.52 -0.18
C TYR A 77 -8.87 15.61 0.62
N THR A 78 -8.37 14.50 1.12
CA THR A 78 -9.10 13.64 2.05
C THR A 78 -8.33 13.55 3.36
N GLU A 79 -9.06 13.48 4.47
CA GLU A 79 -8.45 13.36 5.79
C GLU A 79 -7.74 12.03 5.97
N LYS A 80 -8.34 10.96 5.49
CA LYS A 80 -7.81 9.60 5.61
C LYS A 80 -7.43 9.05 4.24
N SER A 81 -6.21 9.30 3.83
CA SER A 81 -5.69 8.81 2.54
C SER A 81 -5.08 7.42 2.62
N VAL A 82 -4.94 6.88 3.82
CA VAL A 82 -4.50 5.51 4.09
C VAL A 82 -5.57 4.82 4.91
N SER A 83 -5.97 3.62 4.49
CA SER A 83 -6.99 2.86 5.21
C SER A 83 -6.50 1.47 5.55
N LEU A 84 -6.71 1.06 6.79
CA LEU A 84 -6.47 -0.28 7.29
C LEU A 84 -7.81 -0.96 7.58
N MET A 85 -7.84 -2.28 7.48
CA MET A 85 -9.01 -3.04 7.87
C MET A 85 -9.05 -3.14 9.39
N GLU A 86 -10.15 -2.69 10.01
CA GLU A 86 -10.26 -2.80 11.45
C GLU A 86 -10.46 -4.27 11.87
N LYS A 87 -10.08 -4.58 13.11
CA LYS A 87 -10.23 -5.93 13.63
C LYS A 87 -11.71 -6.30 13.73
N VAL A 88 -12.00 -7.56 13.42
CA VAL A 88 -13.34 -8.11 13.62
C VAL A 88 -13.69 -8.02 15.11
N PRO A 89 -14.94 -7.64 15.47
CA PRO A 89 -15.35 -7.57 16.88
C PRO A 89 -15.05 -8.87 17.62
N GLY A 90 -14.40 -8.75 18.76
CA GLY A 90 -14.01 -9.89 19.59
C GLY A 90 -12.64 -10.49 19.26
N ASP A 91 -12.01 -10.06 18.18
CA ASP A 91 -10.66 -10.52 17.83
C ASP A 91 -9.65 -9.79 18.72
N THR A 92 -8.86 -10.56 19.45
CA THR A 92 -7.86 -10.01 20.39
C THR A 92 -6.44 -10.10 19.85
N VAL A 93 -6.27 -10.48 18.59
CA VAL A 93 -4.95 -10.60 17.98
C VAL A 93 -4.21 -9.26 18.00
N GLU A 94 -2.92 -9.32 18.28
CA GLU A 94 -2.07 -8.13 18.20
C GLU A 94 -1.66 -7.85 16.76
N THR A 95 -1.50 -6.58 16.44
CA THR A 95 -1.17 -6.12 15.09
C THR A 95 0.06 -5.22 15.10
N PRO A 96 1.24 -5.76 15.43
CA PRO A 96 2.46 -4.93 15.51
C PRO A 96 2.84 -4.29 14.17
N ILE A 97 2.41 -4.87 13.06
CA ILE A 97 2.67 -4.33 11.73
C ILE A 97 2.04 -2.94 11.53
N TRP A 98 0.96 -2.63 12.23
CA TRP A 98 0.30 -1.33 12.11
C TRP A 98 1.23 -0.19 12.54
N LYS A 99 2.06 -0.42 13.54
CA LYS A 99 3.05 0.57 13.96
C LYS A 99 4.13 0.77 12.90
N GLU A 100 4.53 -0.30 12.24
CA GLU A 100 5.45 -0.20 11.10
C GLU A 100 4.83 0.66 9.98
N PHE A 101 3.55 0.48 9.69
CA PHE A 101 2.84 1.28 8.71
C PHE A 101 2.84 2.76 9.09
N GLU A 102 2.55 3.07 10.36
CA GLU A 102 2.57 4.45 10.85
C GLU A 102 3.94 5.10 10.64
N GLU A 103 5.00 4.38 10.97
CA GLU A 103 6.38 4.87 10.84
C GLU A 103 6.75 5.11 9.37
N ILE A 104 6.34 4.19 8.48
CA ILE A 104 6.62 4.34 7.05
C ILE A 104 5.85 5.52 6.47
N VAL A 105 4.55 5.61 6.75
CA VAL A 105 3.73 6.73 6.26
C VAL A 105 4.31 8.07 6.73
N ALA A 106 4.75 8.15 7.99
CA ALA A 106 5.30 9.39 8.54
C ALA A 106 6.58 9.86 7.82
N LYS A 107 7.30 8.98 7.16
CA LYS A 107 8.48 9.37 6.36
C LYS A 107 8.11 10.13 5.09
N TYR A 108 6.92 9.89 4.55
CA TYR A 108 6.52 10.43 3.23
C TYR A 108 5.35 11.39 3.29
N ASP A 109 4.64 11.44 4.42
CA ASP A 109 3.52 12.35 4.62
C ASP A 109 3.59 12.90 6.05
N GLU A 110 3.66 14.23 6.17
CA GLU A 110 3.83 14.89 7.47
C GLU A 110 2.66 14.63 8.43
N ARG A 111 1.49 14.23 7.92
CA ARG A 111 0.35 13.88 8.77
C ARG A 111 0.58 12.58 9.53
N GLY A 112 1.43 11.68 8.99
CA GLY A 112 1.76 10.42 9.64
C GLY A 112 0.52 9.60 10.00
N ALA A 113 0.42 9.16 11.24
CA ALA A 113 -0.72 8.36 11.72
C ALA A 113 -2.06 9.09 11.59
N ALA A 114 -2.07 10.41 11.55
CA ALA A 114 -3.31 11.19 11.43
C ALA A 114 -4.05 10.95 10.11
N THR A 115 -3.35 10.57 9.04
CA THR A 115 -3.99 10.26 7.77
C THR A 115 -4.39 8.80 7.62
N ILE A 116 -4.13 7.96 8.65
CA ILE A 116 -4.50 6.55 8.64
C ILE A 116 -5.86 6.38 9.31
N GLY A 117 -6.80 5.82 8.56
CA GLY A 117 -8.12 5.47 9.08
C GLY A 117 -8.32 3.96 9.07
N PHE A 118 -9.37 3.53 9.76
CA PHE A 118 -9.76 2.13 9.85
C PHE A 118 -11.15 1.98 9.27
N ILE A 119 -11.34 0.95 8.44
CA ILE A 119 -12.64 0.67 7.88
C ILE A 119 -13.03 -0.77 8.17
N GLU A 120 -14.32 -0.99 8.34
CA GLU A 120 -14.87 -2.30 8.64
C GLU A 120 -14.52 -3.28 7.49
N ARG A 121 -14.35 -4.57 7.84
CA ARG A 121 -13.88 -5.62 6.94
C ARG A 121 -14.62 -5.68 5.60
N PHE A 122 -15.95 -5.75 5.64
CA PHE A 122 -16.73 -5.90 4.41
C PHE A 122 -16.72 -4.62 3.57
N LYS A 123 -16.68 -3.47 4.23
CA LYS A 123 -16.51 -2.20 3.54
C LYS A 123 -15.13 -2.12 2.88
N PHE A 124 -14.10 -2.62 3.53
CA PHE A 124 -12.76 -2.70 2.93
C PHE A 124 -12.81 -3.53 1.64
N TYR A 125 -13.46 -4.70 1.68
CA TYR A 125 -13.61 -5.54 0.49
C TYR A 125 -14.38 -4.81 -0.61
N GLU A 126 -15.46 -4.13 -0.28
CA GLU A 126 -16.24 -3.38 -1.29
C GLU A 126 -15.42 -2.26 -1.94
N GLU A 127 -14.64 -1.54 -1.14
CA GLU A 127 -13.75 -0.50 -1.67
C GLU A 127 -12.61 -1.10 -2.49
N ALA A 128 -12.08 -2.24 -2.09
CA ALA A 128 -11.04 -2.94 -2.85
C ALA A 128 -11.52 -3.34 -4.24
N LYS A 129 -12.77 -3.76 -4.38
CA LYS A 129 -13.37 -4.12 -5.68
C LYS A 129 -13.40 -2.95 -6.66
N THR A 130 -13.43 -1.73 -6.17
CA THR A 130 -13.45 -0.52 -7.01
C THR A 130 -12.07 0.13 -7.12
N SER A 131 -11.04 -0.46 -6.54
CA SER A 131 -9.68 0.06 -6.65
C SER A 131 -9.12 -0.15 -8.05
N TYR A 132 -8.16 0.69 -8.44
CA TYR A 132 -7.48 0.56 -9.73
C TYR A 132 -6.50 -0.60 -9.74
N LEU A 133 -5.84 -0.85 -8.63
CA LEU A 133 -4.72 -1.77 -8.53
C LEU A 133 -4.77 -2.53 -7.21
N ILE A 134 -4.54 -3.84 -7.27
CA ILE A 134 -4.34 -4.67 -6.09
C ILE A 134 -2.99 -5.35 -6.22
N ILE A 135 -2.13 -5.16 -5.24
CA ILE A 135 -0.81 -5.76 -5.18
C ILE A 135 -0.85 -6.91 -4.19
N ALA A 136 -0.67 -8.12 -4.70
CA ALA A 136 -0.67 -9.32 -3.86
C ALA A 136 0.75 -9.61 -3.37
N THR A 137 0.91 -9.72 -2.05
CA THR A 137 2.21 -10.00 -1.42
C THR A 137 2.19 -11.35 -0.71
N SER A 138 3.35 -11.75 -0.20
CA SER A 138 3.49 -12.96 0.63
C SER A 138 3.47 -12.62 2.12
N GLU A 139 2.93 -11.46 2.52
CA GLU A 139 2.89 -11.04 3.91
C GLU A 139 2.13 -12.04 4.79
N LYS A 140 2.74 -12.44 5.90
CA LYS A 140 2.16 -13.41 6.83
C LYS A 140 1.42 -12.75 8.01
N ALA A 141 1.66 -11.47 8.27
CA ALA A 141 1.02 -10.79 9.38
C ALA A 141 -0.49 -10.67 9.15
N LEU A 142 -1.24 -10.78 10.24
CA LEU A 142 -2.70 -10.60 10.20
C LEU A 142 -3.05 -9.11 10.12
N TYR A 143 -4.18 -8.80 9.49
CA TYR A 143 -4.66 -7.43 9.32
C TYR A 143 -3.63 -6.49 8.68
N ALA A 144 -2.88 -7.02 7.72
CA ALA A 144 -1.78 -6.30 7.07
C ALA A 144 -2.16 -5.69 5.72
N ASN A 145 -3.45 -5.71 5.36
CA ASN A 145 -3.92 -5.08 4.13
C ASN A 145 -3.98 -3.56 4.31
N ILE A 146 -3.44 -2.83 3.35
CA ILE A 146 -3.41 -1.38 3.41
C ILE A 146 -3.85 -0.79 2.08
N MET A 147 -4.72 0.21 2.13
CA MET A 147 -5.24 0.90 0.95
C MET A 147 -4.72 2.33 0.92
N LEU A 148 -4.25 2.76 -0.24
CA LEU A 148 -3.72 4.11 -0.45
C LEU A 148 -4.56 4.84 -1.49
N GLN A 149 -4.86 6.11 -1.23
CA GLN A 149 -5.54 6.99 -2.18
C GLN A 149 -4.53 7.98 -2.75
N LYS A 150 -4.44 8.01 -4.08
CA LYS A 150 -3.45 8.82 -4.78
C LYS A 150 -3.84 10.30 -4.77
N GLY A 151 -2.87 11.14 -4.45
CA GLY A 151 -3.01 12.58 -4.49
C GLY A 151 -2.56 13.18 -5.81
N VAL A 152 -2.54 14.50 -5.82
CA VAL A 152 -2.11 15.28 -6.98
C VAL A 152 -0.58 15.32 -7.04
N VAL A 153 -0.04 15.08 -8.21
CA VAL A 153 1.39 15.25 -8.46
C VAL A 153 1.62 16.71 -8.82
N THR A 154 2.38 17.41 -8.00
CA THR A 154 2.59 18.86 -8.19
C THR A 154 3.95 19.20 -8.78
N ASP A 155 4.93 18.32 -8.68
CA ASP A 155 6.27 18.52 -9.27
C ASP A 155 6.98 17.21 -9.51
#